data_c77f4961a21ad4e147709e7df292c4a1
#
_entry.id   c77f4961a21ad4e147709e7df292c4a1
#
_cell.length_a   1.000
_cell.length_b   1.000
_cell.length_c   1.000
_cell.angle_alpha   90.00
_cell.angle_beta   90.00
_cell.angle_gamma   90.00
#
_symmetry.space_group_name_H-M   'P 1'
#
loop_
_entity.id
_entity.type
_entity.pdbx_description
1 polymer ?
#
loop_
_entity_poly.entity_id
_entity_poly.type
_entity_poly.pdbx_seq_one_letter_code
_entity_poly.pdbx_strand_id
1 'polypeptide(L)'
;QLGWNPWQAQKSAQEMYDRIFNMKFLPPGRGLWAMGTPITEEKGLYAALNNCAFVSTKTIKDDYSKPFCFLMDASMLGVGVGFDTKGAGEILIKGVEIKRDAQQFQIPDTREGWVESLKLLLESYFHGQAPVEFDYSLIRKAGEPIKGFGGVSSGPEPLEEVHNDIRKVLEKNSGNPITITTIVDIMNLIGKCVVAGNVRRTAEIVFGDPHNEEYLDLKNYKVNPHRDQYGWTSNNSVFAELGMDYEEIA
;
A
#
# COMPACT_ATOMS: atom_id res chain seq x y z
N GLN A 1 -9.14 26.16 11.35
CA GLN A 1 -9.04 26.72 12.71
C GLN A 1 -10.45 26.83 13.26
N LEU A 2 -10.72 26.22 14.42
CA LEU A 2 -12.06 26.14 15.03
C LEU A 2 -12.51 27.45 15.72
N GLY A 3 -11.78 28.55 15.55
CA GLY A 3 -12.13 29.86 16.11
C GLY A 3 -12.20 29.89 17.64
N TRP A 4 -11.56 28.92 18.33
CA TRP A 4 -11.52 28.89 19.79
C TRP A 4 -10.64 30.01 20.33
N ASN A 5 -11.13 30.69 21.36
CA ASN A 5 -10.28 31.60 22.12
C ASN A 5 -9.30 30.82 23.03
N PRO A 6 -8.20 31.46 23.51
CA PRO A 6 -7.19 30.80 24.32
C PRO A 6 -7.74 30.12 25.59
N TRP A 7 -8.77 30.68 26.20
CA TRP A 7 -9.37 30.10 27.40
C TRP A 7 -10.13 28.80 27.11
N GLN A 8 -10.89 28.77 26.00
CA GLN A 8 -11.59 27.54 25.56
C GLN A 8 -10.60 26.44 25.17
N ALA A 9 -9.52 26.80 24.49
CA ALA A 9 -8.47 25.88 24.12
C ALA A 9 -7.79 25.28 25.37
N GLN A 10 -7.45 26.10 26.35
CA GLN A 10 -6.85 25.68 27.61
C GLN A 10 -7.78 24.77 28.41
N LYS A 11 -9.05 25.10 28.51
CA LYS A 11 -10.04 24.28 29.19
C LYS A 11 -10.19 22.91 28.55
N SER A 12 -10.29 22.88 27.23
CA SER A 12 -10.35 21.62 26.46
C SER A 12 -9.13 20.73 26.69
N ALA A 13 -7.93 21.32 26.69
CA ALA A 13 -6.69 20.58 26.96
C ALA A 13 -6.66 20.00 28.38
N GLN A 14 -7.10 20.76 29.38
CA GLN A 14 -7.20 20.27 30.76
C GLN A 14 -8.22 19.14 30.91
N GLU A 15 -9.40 19.27 30.31
CA GLU A 15 -10.39 18.21 30.31
C GLU A 15 -9.88 16.93 29.64
N MET A 16 -9.17 17.04 28.53
CA MET A 16 -8.55 15.91 27.86
C MET A 16 -7.48 15.24 28.73
N TYR A 17 -6.61 16.04 29.36
CA TYR A 17 -5.60 15.55 30.29
C TYR A 17 -6.24 14.76 31.43
N ASP A 18 -7.27 15.34 32.10
CA ASP A 18 -7.96 14.68 33.23
C ASP A 18 -8.62 13.36 32.82
N ARG A 19 -9.20 13.32 31.63
CA ARG A 19 -9.83 12.09 31.08
C ARG A 19 -8.80 11.01 30.81
N ILE A 20 -7.67 11.35 30.21
CA ILE A 20 -6.57 10.41 29.94
C ILE A 20 -5.94 9.94 31.24
N PHE A 21 -5.60 10.87 32.15
CA PHE A 21 -4.97 10.57 33.42
C PHE A 21 -5.82 9.64 34.30
N ASN A 22 -7.12 9.85 34.31
CA ASN A 22 -8.08 9.03 35.08
C ASN A 22 -8.55 7.79 34.29
N MET A 23 -7.92 7.44 33.18
CA MET A 23 -8.25 6.27 32.33
C MET A 23 -9.70 6.25 31.84
N LYS A 24 -10.37 7.40 31.75
CA LYS A 24 -11.73 7.55 31.20
C LYS A 24 -11.77 7.60 29.68
N PHE A 25 -10.63 7.90 29.07
CA PHE A 25 -10.44 7.96 27.62
C PHE A 25 -9.01 7.59 27.27
N LEU A 26 -8.84 6.67 26.34
CA LEU A 26 -7.54 6.31 25.77
C LEU A 26 -7.54 6.73 24.30
N PRO A 27 -6.80 7.80 23.95
CA PRO A 27 -6.70 8.21 22.55
C PRO A 27 -5.94 7.17 21.72
N PRO A 28 -6.20 7.11 20.41
CA PRO A 28 -5.40 6.30 19.50
C PRO A 28 -3.92 6.68 19.58
N GLY A 29 -3.02 5.69 19.61
CA GLY A 29 -1.58 5.92 19.71
C GLY A 29 -1.03 6.87 18.63
N ARG A 30 -1.62 6.86 17.43
CA ARG A 30 -1.28 7.77 16.33
C ARG A 30 -1.50 9.23 16.67
N GLY A 31 -2.62 9.57 17.30
CA GLY A 31 -2.89 10.93 17.77
C GLY A 31 -1.85 11.40 18.77
N LEU A 32 -1.50 10.54 19.74
CA LEU A 32 -0.48 10.85 20.75
C LEU A 32 0.92 11.02 20.16
N TRP A 33 1.23 10.28 19.07
CA TRP A 33 2.55 10.30 18.48
C TRP A 33 2.74 11.40 17.44
N ALA A 34 1.75 11.68 16.59
CA ALA A 34 1.92 12.53 15.41
C ALA A 34 1.22 13.89 15.50
N MET A 35 0.16 14.03 16.33
CA MET A 35 -0.60 15.28 16.43
C MET A 35 0.25 16.37 17.09
N GLY A 36 0.26 17.57 16.51
CA GLY A 36 1.05 18.71 17.00
C GLY A 36 2.55 18.61 16.74
N THR A 37 3.00 17.61 15.98
CA THR A 37 4.41 17.46 15.58
C THR A 37 4.66 18.08 14.20
N PRO A 38 5.93 18.25 13.76
CA PRO A 38 6.24 18.69 12.41
C PRO A 38 5.58 17.88 11.29
N ILE A 39 5.19 16.63 11.55
CA ILE A 39 4.47 15.77 10.60
C ILE A 39 3.12 16.39 10.22
N THR A 40 2.37 16.87 11.21
CA THR A 40 1.04 17.47 10.98
C THR A 40 1.13 18.99 10.76
N GLU A 41 1.94 19.70 11.55
CA GLU A 41 1.93 21.17 11.59
C GLU A 41 2.75 21.81 10.45
N GLU A 42 3.87 21.21 10.08
CA GLU A 42 4.74 21.75 9.03
C GLU A 42 4.50 21.06 7.68
N LYS A 43 4.27 19.74 7.68
CA LYS A 43 4.18 18.94 6.45
C LYS A 43 2.75 18.65 6.02
N GLY A 44 1.76 18.91 6.87
CA GLY A 44 0.36 18.66 6.56
C GLY A 44 0.01 17.18 6.33
N LEU A 45 0.84 16.23 6.80
CA LEU A 45 0.66 14.80 6.57
C LEU A 45 -0.40 14.21 7.52
N TYR A 46 -1.61 14.75 7.48
CA TYR A 46 -2.72 14.31 8.35
C TYR A 46 -3.13 12.86 8.11
N ALA A 47 -2.88 12.31 6.92
CA ALA A 47 -3.11 10.89 6.65
C ALA A 47 -2.34 9.97 7.61
N ALA A 48 -1.18 10.41 8.14
CA ALA A 48 -0.41 9.68 9.14
C ALA A 48 -1.13 9.53 10.49
N LEU A 49 -2.21 10.25 10.73
CA LEU A 49 -3.06 10.08 11.93
C LEU A 49 -3.99 8.87 11.83
N ASN A 50 -4.23 8.35 10.62
CA ASN A 50 -5.06 7.17 10.42
C ASN A 50 -4.26 5.90 10.75
N ASN A 51 -4.86 4.99 11.53
CA ASN A 51 -4.27 3.67 11.77
C ASN A 51 -4.52 2.73 10.60
N CYS A 52 -5.72 2.79 10.03
CA CYS A 52 -6.19 1.89 8.98
C CYS A 52 -6.89 2.66 7.87
N ALA A 53 -6.78 2.12 6.66
CA ALA A 53 -7.51 2.59 5.47
C ALA A 53 -7.99 1.38 4.67
N PHE A 54 -8.91 1.63 3.75
CA PHE A 54 -9.40 0.61 2.83
C PHE A 54 -9.51 1.18 1.41
N VAL A 55 -9.12 0.39 0.42
CA VAL A 55 -9.31 0.70 -0.99
C VAL A 55 -10.01 -0.45 -1.71
N SER A 56 -11.09 -0.17 -2.42
CA SER A 56 -11.75 -1.18 -3.25
C SER A 56 -11.16 -1.18 -4.65
N THR A 57 -10.92 -2.37 -5.19
CA THR A 57 -10.51 -2.55 -6.59
C THR A 57 -11.70 -2.53 -7.56
N LYS A 58 -12.96 -2.44 -7.06
CA LYS A 58 -14.17 -2.44 -7.88
C LYS A 58 -14.17 -1.38 -8.99
N THR A 59 -13.53 -0.24 -8.73
CA THR A 59 -13.45 0.89 -9.67
C THR A 59 -12.13 0.93 -10.45
N ILE A 60 -11.41 -0.20 -10.52
CA ILE A 60 -10.08 -0.26 -11.16
C ILE A 60 -10.13 0.19 -12.63
N LYS A 61 -11.25 0.02 -13.33
CA LYS A 61 -11.42 0.48 -14.71
C LYS A 61 -11.50 2.00 -14.88
N ASP A 62 -11.79 2.74 -13.81
CA ASP A 62 -11.83 4.20 -13.86
C ASP A 62 -10.42 4.80 -13.76
N ASP A 63 -9.53 4.12 -13.02
CA ASP A 63 -8.12 4.46 -12.88
C ASP A 63 -7.36 3.19 -12.49
N TYR A 64 -6.64 2.59 -13.45
CA TYR A 64 -6.09 1.23 -13.36
C TYR A 64 -5.00 1.09 -12.29
N SER A 65 -4.21 2.12 -12.06
CA SER A 65 -3.11 2.12 -11.11
C SER A 65 -3.52 2.56 -9.69
N LYS A 66 -4.63 3.27 -9.56
CA LYS A 66 -5.05 3.95 -8.33
C LYS A 66 -5.10 3.06 -7.07
N PRO A 67 -5.70 1.86 -7.09
CA PRO A 67 -5.75 1.03 -5.88
C PRO A 67 -4.35 0.65 -5.36
N PHE A 68 -3.43 0.35 -6.27
CA PHE A 68 -2.05 -0.04 -5.96
C PHE A 68 -1.24 1.15 -5.45
N CYS A 69 -1.35 2.28 -6.12
CA CYS A 69 -0.70 3.54 -5.70
C CYS A 69 -1.22 4.01 -4.33
N PHE A 70 -2.53 3.89 -4.08
CA PHE A 70 -3.11 4.20 -2.77
C PHE A 70 -2.53 3.33 -1.66
N LEU A 71 -2.41 2.02 -1.89
CA LEU A 71 -1.83 1.11 -0.91
C LEU A 71 -0.38 1.49 -0.60
N MET A 72 0.45 1.72 -1.63
CA MET A 72 1.84 2.12 -1.43
C MET A 72 1.93 3.44 -0.65
N ASP A 73 1.19 4.45 -1.07
CA ASP A 73 1.20 5.78 -0.46
C ASP A 73 0.81 5.75 1.03
N ALA A 74 -0.31 5.09 1.35
CA ALA A 74 -0.81 4.96 2.72
C ALA A 74 0.14 4.11 3.58
N SER A 75 0.66 3.01 3.05
CA SER A 75 1.59 2.13 3.76
C SER A 75 2.90 2.82 4.11
N MET A 76 3.43 3.67 3.23
CA MET A 76 4.62 4.49 3.51
C MET A 76 4.39 5.51 4.63
N LEU A 77 3.14 5.89 4.90
CA LEU A 77 2.74 6.66 6.08
C LEU A 77 2.48 5.78 7.31
N GLY A 78 2.70 4.48 7.19
CA GLY A 78 2.52 3.48 8.24
C GLY A 78 1.06 3.14 8.51
N VAL A 79 0.15 3.40 7.59
CA VAL A 79 -1.27 3.01 7.66
C VAL A 79 -1.39 1.54 7.29
N GLY A 80 -2.12 0.75 8.08
CA GLY A 80 -2.55 -0.59 7.67
C GLY A 80 -3.64 -0.49 6.60
N VAL A 81 -3.49 -1.20 5.49
CA VAL A 81 -4.41 -1.05 4.35
C VAL A 81 -5.17 -2.34 4.06
N GLY A 82 -6.50 -2.23 4.09
CA GLY A 82 -7.39 -3.27 3.57
C GLY A 82 -7.70 -3.04 2.09
N PHE A 83 -7.88 -4.13 1.35
CA PHE A 83 -8.33 -4.09 -0.03
C PHE A 83 -9.19 -5.31 -0.38
N ASP A 84 -9.90 -5.25 -1.51
CA ASP A 84 -10.68 -6.36 -2.04
C ASP A 84 -10.16 -6.82 -3.40
N THR A 85 -10.75 -7.91 -3.92
CA THR A 85 -10.41 -8.50 -5.21
C THR A 85 -11.49 -8.27 -6.29
N LYS A 86 -12.43 -7.33 -6.04
CA LYS A 86 -13.60 -7.09 -6.92
C LYS A 86 -13.24 -6.56 -8.31
N GLY A 87 -11.99 -6.11 -8.49
CA GLY A 87 -11.46 -5.67 -9.79
C GLY A 87 -10.98 -6.79 -10.70
N ALA A 88 -11.02 -8.04 -10.24
CA ALA A 88 -10.63 -9.18 -11.08
C ALA A 88 -11.52 -9.30 -12.32
N GLY A 89 -10.91 -9.47 -13.50
CA GLY A 89 -11.61 -9.52 -14.78
C GLY A 89 -11.99 -8.16 -15.40
N GLU A 90 -11.90 -7.06 -14.66
CA GLU A 90 -12.39 -5.74 -15.10
C GLU A 90 -11.47 -5.01 -16.09
N ILE A 91 -10.19 -5.34 -16.12
CA ILE A 91 -9.21 -4.74 -17.03
C ILE A 91 -8.33 -5.82 -17.68
N LEU A 92 -7.85 -5.52 -18.89
CA LEU A 92 -6.91 -6.35 -19.62
C LEU A 92 -5.47 -5.86 -19.35
N ILE A 93 -4.57 -6.77 -19.05
CA ILE A 93 -3.12 -6.49 -18.99
C ILE A 93 -2.60 -6.58 -20.42
N LYS A 94 -2.39 -5.42 -21.07
CA LYS A 94 -1.97 -5.38 -22.49
C LYS A 94 -0.52 -5.78 -22.70
N GLY A 95 0.32 -5.63 -21.66
CA GLY A 95 1.77 -5.70 -21.80
C GLY A 95 2.36 -4.41 -22.37
N VAL A 96 3.69 -4.31 -22.38
CA VAL A 96 4.39 -3.13 -22.92
C VAL A 96 4.64 -3.26 -24.43
N GLU A 97 4.66 -2.12 -25.12
CA GLU A 97 4.99 -2.08 -26.55
C GLU A 97 6.52 -1.98 -26.76
N ILE A 98 7.17 -3.13 -26.86
CA ILE A 98 8.64 -3.27 -26.92
C ILE A 98 9.27 -2.52 -28.12
N LYS A 99 8.49 -2.24 -29.17
CA LYS A 99 8.95 -1.52 -30.36
C LYS A 99 9.13 -0.03 -30.16
N ARG A 100 8.64 0.53 -29.05
CA ARG A 100 8.81 1.93 -28.69
C ARG A 100 10.05 2.11 -27.82
N ASP A 101 10.72 3.24 -27.99
CA ASP A 101 11.81 3.63 -27.12
C ASP A 101 11.30 3.73 -25.67
N ALA A 102 12.09 3.21 -24.73
CA ALA A 102 11.74 3.22 -23.32
C ALA A 102 11.61 4.65 -22.79
N GLN A 103 10.57 4.90 -22.00
CA GLN A 103 10.42 6.14 -21.26
C GLN A 103 11.41 6.14 -20.10
N GLN A 104 12.31 7.13 -20.07
CA GLN A 104 13.23 7.30 -18.95
C GLN A 104 12.56 8.06 -17.81
N PHE A 105 12.69 7.55 -16.58
CA PHE A 105 12.18 8.24 -15.39
C PHE A 105 13.20 8.18 -14.25
N GLN A 106 13.76 9.34 -13.91
CA GLN A 106 14.61 9.49 -12.73
C GLN A 106 13.74 9.67 -11.49
N ILE A 107 13.82 8.74 -10.54
CA ILE A 107 12.93 8.68 -9.38
C ILE A 107 13.40 9.69 -8.32
N PRO A 108 12.58 10.70 -7.98
CA PRO A 108 12.89 11.60 -6.88
C PRO A 108 12.95 10.85 -5.53
N ASP A 109 13.86 11.28 -4.64
CA ASP A 109 13.97 10.71 -3.28
C ASP A 109 12.86 11.21 -2.36
N THR A 110 11.62 10.95 -2.76
CA THR A 110 10.40 11.33 -2.06
C THR A 110 9.39 10.21 -2.10
N ARG A 111 8.45 10.19 -1.15
CA ARG A 111 7.33 9.25 -1.14
C ARG A 111 6.52 9.32 -2.44
N GLU A 112 6.22 10.53 -2.87
CA GLU A 112 5.50 10.81 -4.11
C GLU A 112 6.25 10.27 -5.34
N GLY A 113 7.58 10.39 -5.37
CA GLY A 113 8.43 9.86 -6.44
C GLY A 113 8.37 8.34 -6.54
N TRP A 114 8.36 7.66 -5.39
CA TRP A 114 8.19 6.20 -5.35
C TRP A 114 6.83 5.76 -5.86
N VAL A 115 5.75 6.44 -5.43
CA VAL A 115 4.38 6.16 -5.88
C VAL A 115 4.24 6.43 -7.39
N GLU A 116 4.81 7.51 -7.90
CA GLU A 116 4.75 7.83 -9.33
C GLU A 116 5.53 6.82 -10.16
N SER A 117 6.68 6.31 -9.70
CA SER A 117 7.41 5.25 -10.40
C SER A 117 6.57 3.96 -10.52
N LEU A 118 5.89 3.57 -9.44
CA LEU A 118 4.96 2.44 -9.47
C LEU A 118 3.80 2.67 -10.45
N LYS A 119 3.22 3.88 -10.44
CA LYS A 119 2.15 4.26 -11.35
C LYS A 119 2.58 4.12 -12.81
N LEU A 120 3.70 4.71 -13.19
CA LEU A 120 4.24 4.63 -14.55
C LEU A 120 4.48 3.19 -15.00
N LEU A 121 5.01 2.36 -14.10
CA LEU A 121 5.19 0.93 -14.37
C LEU A 121 3.87 0.25 -14.67
N LEU A 122 2.87 0.37 -13.79
CA LEU A 122 1.58 -0.27 -13.93
C LEU A 122 0.84 0.19 -15.19
N GLU A 123 0.83 1.49 -15.44
CA GLU A 123 0.15 2.06 -16.60
C GLU A 123 0.80 1.66 -17.93
N SER A 124 2.12 1.47 -17.97
CA SER A 124 2.79 0.98 -19.17
C SER A 124 2.27 -0.39 -19.60
N TYR A 125 2.00 -1.28 -18.64
CA TYR A 125 1.44 -2.61 -18.90
C TYR A 125 -0.06 -2.62 -19.13
N PHE A 126 -0.81 -1.85 -18.34
CA PHE A 126 -2.27 -1.83 -18.46
C PHE A 126 -2.74 -1.14 -19.75
N HIS A 127 -2.05 -0.11 -20.20
CA HIS A 127 -2.41 0.63 -21.40
C HIS A 127 -1.64 0.22 -22.65
N GLY A 128 -0.64 -0.67 -22.54
CA GLY A 128 0.19 -1.08 -23.67
C GLY A 128 1.07 0.07 -24.17
N GLN A 129 1.70 0.78 -23.24
CA GLN A 129 2.58 1.90 -23.54
C GLN A 129 4.03 1.43 -23.74
N ALA A 130 4.94 2.36 -24.03
CA ALA A 130 6.37 2.11 -24.04
C ALA A 130 6.84 1.56 -22.69
N PRO A 131 7.86 0.68 -22.65
CA PRO A 131 8.45 0.27 -21.38
C PRO A 131 9.04 1.47 -20.64
N VAL A 132 9.10 1.39 -19.30
CA VAL A 132 9.69 2.44 -18.46
C VAL A 132 11.00 1.94 -17.89
N GLU A 133 12.07 2.71 -18.07
CA GLU A 133 13.36 2.50 -17.42
C GLU A 133 13.55 3.50 -16.28
N PHE A 134 13.90 2.99 -15.12
CA PHE A 134 14.01 3.79 -13.91
C PHE A 134 15.49 4.09 -13.56
N ASP A 135 15.76 5.35 -13.27
CA ASP A 135 17.01 5.79 -12.67
C ASP A 135 16.81 6.03 -11.17
N TYR A 136 17.45 5.18 -10.35
CA TYR A 136 17.36 5.20 -8.89
C TYR A 136 18.45 6.07 -8.24
N SER A 137 19.29 6.74 -9.01
CA SER A 137 20.50 7.42 -8.55
C SER A 137 20.25 8.56 -7.55
N LEU A 138 19.05 9.14 -7.55
CA LEU A 138 18.69 10.20 -6.59
C LEU A 138 18.25 9.66 -5.23
N ILE A 139 17.90 8.36 -5.13
CA ILE A 139 17.43 7.78 -3.89
C ILE A 139 18.60 7.68 -2.91
N ARG A 140 18.40 8.17 -1.68
CA ARG A 140 19.40 8.12 -0.62
C ARG A 140 19.82 6.69 -0.31
N LYS A 141 21.07 6.54 0.10
CA LYS A 141 21.64 5.23 0.43
C LYS A 141 21.01 4.63 1.69
N ALA A 142 21.13 3.31 1.80
CA ALA A 142 20.73 2.59 3.01
C ALA A 142 21.49 3.15 4.24
N GLY A 143 20.76 3.30 5.36
CA GLY A 143 21.30 3.84 6.61
C GLY A 143 21.28 5.37 6.74
N GLU A 144 21.01 6.12 5.66
CA GLU A 144 20.87 7.57 5.76
C GLU A 144 19.56 7.97 6.45
N PRO A 145 19.56 9.05 7.28
CA PRO A 145 18.36 9.45 8.03
C PRO A 145 17.27 9.98 7.10
N ILE A 146 16.04 9.57 7.35
CA ILE A 146 14.85 10.11 6.67
C ILE A 146 14.42 11.39 7.38
N LYS A 147 14.73 12.54 6.75
CA LYS A 147 14.35 13.85 7.25
C LYS A 147 12.83 13.99 7.21
N GLY A 148 12.22 14.03 8.36
CA GLY A 148 10.83 14.43 8.49
C GLY A 148 9.84 13.35 8.92
N PHE A 149 10.16 12.09 8.80
CA PHE A 149 9.34 11.00 9.34
C PHE A 149 10.06 10.23 10.45
N GLY A 150 11.39 10.42 10.54
CA GLY A 150 12.26 9.65 11.42
C GLY A 150 12.56 8.26 10.85
N GLY A 151 13.62 7.64 11.36
CA GLY A 151 14.12 6.36 10.88
C GLY A 151 15.24 6.51 9.84
N VAL A 152 15.65 5.39 9.27
CA VAL A 152 16.73 5.32 8.29
C VAL A 152 16.25 4.75 6.96
N SER A 153 16.85 5.16 5.87
CA SER A 153 16.54 4.67 4.53
C SER A 153 16.96 3.21 4.37
N SER A 154 16.20 2.47 3.60
CA SER A 154 16.57 1.13 3.11
C SER A 154 17.46 1.17 1.86
N GLY A 155 17.65 2.34 1.26
CA GLY A 155 18.27 2.45 -0.05
C GLY A 155 17.28 2.25 -1.21
N PRO A 156 17.77 2.26 -2.44
CA PRO A 156 16.96 2.04 -3.64
C PRO A 156 16.56 0.58 -3.87
N GLU A 157 17.29 -0.38 -3.29
CA GLU A 157 17.18 -1.80 -3.61
C GLU A 157 15.76 -2.37 -3.42
N PRO A 158 15.00 -2.07 -2.35
CA PRO A 158 13.63 -2.58 -2.20
C PRO A 158 12.69 -2.07 -3.27
N LEU A 159 12.88 -0.83 -3.76
CA LEU A 159 12.08 -0.27 -4.85
C LEU A 159 12.44 -0.91 -6.19
N GLU A 160 13.71 -1.13 -6.45
CA GLU A 160 14.16 -1.83 -7.66
C GLU A 160 13.63 -3.27 -7.68
N GLU A 161 13.70 -3.97 -6.53
CA GLU A 161 13.17 -5.34 -6.40
C GLU A 161 11.67 -5.38 -6.69
N VAL A 162 10.86 -4.50 -6.11
CA VAL A 162 9.41 -4.49 -6.34
C VAL A 162 9.06 -4.16 -7.79
N HIS A 163 9.78 -3.23 -8.45
CA HIS A 163 9.58 -2.96 -9.86
C HIS A 163 9.85 -4.20 -10.71
N ASN A 164 10.94 -4.89 -10.45
CA ASN A 164 11.32 -6.10 -11.18
C ASN A 164 10.32 -7.25 -10.96
N ASP A 165 9.86 -7.43 -9.73
CA ASP A 165 8.93 -8.51 -9.40
C ASP A 165 7.52 -8.23 -9.96
N ILE A 166 7.04 -6.98 -9.90
CA ILE A 166 5.77 -6.59 -10.54
C ILE A 166 5.86 -6.76 -12.06
N ARG A 167 7.00 -6.43 -12.71
CA ARG A 167 7.19 -6.71 -14.15
C ARG A 167 6.98 -8.19 -14.46
N LYS A 168 7.61 -9.08 -13.70
CA LYS A 168 7.45 -10.55 -13.90
C LYS A 168 5.99 -10.99 -13.80
N VAL A 169 5.26 -10.46 -12.79
CA VAL A 169 3.83 -10.75 -12.60
C VAL A 169 3.02 -10.27 -13.79
N LEU A 170 3.25 -9.04 -14.26
CA LEU A 170 2.51 -8.45 -15.37
C LEU A 170 2.87 -9.07 -16.72
N GLU A 171 4.13 -9.39 -16.95
CA GLU A 171 4.60 -10.09 -18.17
C GLU A 171 3.96 -11.48 -18.30
N LYS A 172 3.97 -12.25 -17.20
CA LYS A 172 3.34 -13.58 -17.16
C LYS A 172 1.84 -13.53 -17.49
N ASN A 173 1.17 -12.44 -17.15
CA ASN A 173 -0.27 -12.26 -17.33
C ASN A 173 -0.64 -11.36 -18.52
N SER A 174 0.33 -10.93 -19.34
CA SER A 174 0.09 -10.11 -20.54
C SER A 174 -0.86 -10.81 -21.53
N GLY A 175 -1.78 -10.05 -22.08
CA GLY A 175 -2.82 -10.54 -22.99
C GLY A 175 -4.04 -11.12 -22.27
N ASN A 176 -4.06 -11.20 -20.95
CA ASN A 176 -5.16 -11.75 -20.17
C ASN A 176 -5.81 -10.68 -19.28
N PRO A 177 -7.08 -10.88 -18.89
CA PRO A 177 -7.70 -10.07 -17.85
C PRO A 177 -6.93 -10.18 -16.53
N ILE A 178 -6.92 -9.10 -15.73
CA ILE A 178 -6.32 -9.13 -14.41
C ILE A 178 -7.05 -10.14 -13.52
N THR A 179 -6.32 -11.02 -12.85
CA THR A 179 -6.88 -12.05 -11.97
C THR A 179 -6.85 -11.64 -10.50
N ILE A 180 -7.53 -12.38 -9.64
CA ILE A 180 -7.44 -12.23 -8.18
C ILE A 180 -5.99 -12.36 -7.73
N THR A 181 -5.29 -13.39 -8.20
CA THR A 181 -3.88 -13.63 -7.89
C THR A 181 -3.02 -12.44 -8.30
N THR A 182 -3.22 -11.91 -9.51
CA THR A 182 -2.44 -10.75 -9.98
C THR A 182 -2.65 -9.51 -9.10
N ILE A 183 -3.89 -9.23 -8.70
CA ILE A 183 -4.18 -8.10 -7.79
C ILE A 183 -3.46 -8.29 -6.47
N VAL A 184 -3.63 -9.46 -5.84
CA VAL A 184 -3.06 -9.73 -4.51
C VAL A 184 -1.54 -9.79 -4.55
N ASP A 185 -0.95 -10.35 -5.61
CA ASP A 185 0.50 -10.40 -5.78
C ASP A 185 1.10 -8.99 -5.87
N ILE A 186 0.54 -8.12 -6.69
CA ILE A 186 1.02 -6.73 -6.78
C ILE A 186 0.92 -6.02 -5.43
N MET A 187 -0.23 -6.15 -4.74
CA MET A 187 -0.42 -5.54 -3.42
C MET A 187 0.61 -6.07 -2.41
N ASN A 188 0.78 -7.39 -2.31
CA ASN A 188 1.72 -8.01 -1.37
C ASN A 188 3.19 -7.67 -1.68
N LEU A 189 3.56 -7.54 -2.96
CA LEU A 189 4.89 -7.09 -3.35
C LEU A 189 5.16 -5.66 -2.93
N ILE A 190 4.16 -4.77 -3.03
CA ILE A 190 4.23 -3.40 -2.53
C ILE A 190 4.42 -3.42 -1.01
N GLY A 191 3.63 -4.23 -0.28
CA GLY A 191 3.77 -4.39 1.17
C GLY A 191 5.16 -4.85 1.58
N LYS A 192 5.71 -5.85 0.89
CA LYS A 192 7.09 -6.33 1.08
C LYS A 192 8.10 -5.20 0.91
N CYS A 193 7.98 -4.39 -0.14
CA CYS A 193 8.85 -3.25 -0.40
C CYS A 193 8.82 -2.23 0.76
N VAL A 194 7.63 -1.86 1.22
CA VAL A 194 7.46 -0.87 2.29
C VAL A 194 8.01 -1.40 3.62
N VAL A 195 7.82 -2.69 3.93
CA VAL A 195 8.32 -3.31 5.17
C VAL A 195 9.84 -3.47 5.14
N ALA A 196 10.43 -3.80 3.99
CA ALA A 196 11.87 -3.95 3.84
C ALA A 196 12.64 -2.66 4.21
N GLY A 197 11.99 -1.51 4.04
CA GLY A 197 12.53 -0.21 4.46
C GLY A 197 12.69 -0.02 5.97
N ASN A 198 12.25 -0.95 6.79
CA ASN A 198 12.37 -0.99 8.27
C ASN A 198 11.87 0.26 9.03
N VAL A 199 11.36 1.27 8.33
CA VAL A 199 10.93 2.56 8.92
C VAL A 199 9.49 2.45 9.43
N ARG A 200 8.68 1.65 8.75
CA ARG A 200 7.27 1.46 9.08
C ARG A 200 6.88 -0.01 8.96
N ARG A 201 6.15 -0.47 9.97
CA ARG A 201 5.41 -1.73 9.86
C ARG A 201 4.09 -1.39 9.20
N THR A 202 3.90 -1.81 7.96
CA THR A 202 2.59 -1.86 7.34
C THR A 202 1.99 -3.25 7.59
N ALA A 203 0.68 -3.31 7.57
CA ALA A 203 -0.07 -4.55 7.58
C ALA A 203 -1.12 -4.45 6.49
N GLU A 204 -1.37 -5.56 5.83
CA GLU A 204 -2.39 -5.65 4.80
C GLU A 204 -3.46 -6.66 5.20
N ILE A 205 -4.70 -6.42 4.74
CA ILE A 205 -5.78 -7.39 4.80
C ILE A 205 -6.51 -7.38 3.46
N VAL A 206 -6.64 -8.56 2.86
CA VAL A 206 -7.42 -8.75 1.64
C VAL A 206 -8.74 -9.43 1.96
N PHE A 207 -9.79 -8.98 1.29
CA PHE A 207 -11.14 -9.54 1.39
C PHE A 207 -11.53 -10.16 0.05
N GLY A 208 -11.91 -11.44 0.07
CA GLY A 208 -12.31 -12.19 -1.11
C GLY A 208 -13.59 -12.96 -0.92
N ASP A 209 -14.05 -13.55 -2.03
CA ASP A 209 -15.22 -14.42 -2.07
C ASP A 209 -14.87 -15.79 -1.47
N PRO A 210 -15.63 -16.27 -0.46
CA PRO A 210 -15.42 -17.57 0.17
C PRO A 210 -15.61 -18.77 -0.77
N HIS A 211 -16.28 -18.59 -1.91
CA HIS A 211 -16.55 -19.62 -2.90
C HIS A 211 -15.60 -19.57 -4.11
N ASN A 212 -14.61 -18.69 -4.09
CA ASN A 212 -13.65 -18.54 -5.19
C ASN A 212 -12.38 -19.35 -4.89
N GLU A 213 -12.18 -20.44 -5.61
CA GLU A 213 -11.05 -21.35 -5.45
C GLU A 213 -9.69 -20.63 -5.65
N GLU A 214 -9.60 -19.73 -6.64
CA GLU A 214 -8.37 -18.94 -6.86
C GLU A 214 -8.00 -18.11 -5.61
N TYR A 215 -9.02 -17.52 -4.97
CA TYR A 215 -8.81 -16.74 -3.75
C TYR A 215 -8.39 -17.61 -2.55
N LEU A 216 -9.06 -18.76 -2.36
CA LEU A 216 -8.78 -19.67 -1.25
C LEU A 216 -7.38 -20.27 -1.36
N ASP A 217 -6.92 -20.57 -2.58
CA ASP A 217 -5.59 -21.13 -2.85
C ASP A 217 -4.44 -20.11 -2.77
N LEU A 218 -4.71 -18.82 -2.57
CA LEU A 218 -3.67 -17.79 -2.51
C LEU A 218 -2.56 -18.08 -1.50
N LYS A 219 -2.87 -18.71 -0.36
CA LYS A 219 -1.90 -19.10 0.68
C LYS A 219 -1.58 -20.59 0.69
N ASN A 220 -2.08 -21.33 -0.26
CA ASN A 220 -1.68 -22.71 -0.45
C ASN A 220 -0.28 -22.76 -1.13
N TYR A 221 0.76 -22.66 -0.34
CA TYR A 221 2.15 -22.63 -0.83
C TYR A 221 2.61 -23.97 -1.46
N LYS A 222 1.83 -25.04 -1.34
CA LYS A 222 2.07 -26.27 -2.11
C LYS A 222 1.69 -26.09 -3.58
N VAL A 223 0.64 -25.32 -3.85
CA VAL A 223 0.17 -24.97 -5.19
C VAL A 223 0.90 -23.75 -5.72
N ASN A 224 1.13 -22.76 -4.87
CA ASN A 224 1.75 -21.47 -5.19
C ASN A 224 3.04 -21.22 -4.41
N PRO A 225 4.10 -22.02 -4.60
CA PRO A 225 5.31 -21.98 -3.76
C PRO A 225 6.05 -20.63 -3.81
N HIS A 226 5.97 -19.93 -4.93
CA HIS A 226 6.63 -18.63 -5.10
C HIS A 226 6.04 -17.53 -4.21
N ARG A 227 4.79 -17.70 -3.76
CA ARG A 227 4.10 -16.73 -2.91
C ARG A 227 4.56 -16.73 -1.45
N ASP A 228 5.28 -17.75 -1.02
CA ASP A 228 5.91 -17.81 0.31
C ASP A 228 6.82 -16.59 0.58
N GLN A 229 7.41 -16.02 -0.48
CA GLN A 229 8.32 -14.88 -0.38
C GLN A 229 7.63 -13.55 -0.07
N TYR A 230 6.33 -13.39 -0.32
CA TYR A 230 5.58 -12.13 -0.14
C TYR A 230 4.14 -12.30 0.35
N GLY A 231 3.52 -13.46 0.21
CA GLY A 231 2.13 -13.70 0.62
C GLY A 231 1.87 -13.52 2.12
N TRP A 232 2.92 -13.49 2.93
CA TRP A 232 2.86 -13.24 4.37
C TRP A 232 2.50 -11.79 4.72
N THR A 233 2.61 -10.84 3.78
CA THR A 233 2.38 -9.41 4.03
C THR A 233 0.92 -9.08 4.27
N SER A 234 -0.02 -9.91 3.79
CA SER A 234 -1.45 -9.74 4.05
C SER A 234 -2.07 -10.86 4.88
N ASN A 235 -3.06 -10.52 5.70
CA ASN A 235 -4.05 -11.47 6.17
C ASN A 235 -5.11 -11.66 5.08
N ASN A 236 -5.53 -12.90 4.83
CA ASN A 236 -6.61 -13.18 3.90
C ASN A 236 -7.90 -13.43 4.68
N SER A 237 -8.94 -12.71 4.33
CA SER A 237 -10.27 -12.78 4.96
C SER A 237 -11.34 -12.97 3.89
N VAL A 238 -12.43 -13.61 4.28
CA VAL A 238 -13.57 -13.85 3.39
C VAL A 238 -14.79 -13.05 3.85
N PHE A 239 -15.68 -12.74 2.92
CA PHE A 239 -16.98 -12.20 3.23
C PHE A 239 -17.85 -13.33 3.78
N ALA A 240 -18.16 -13.31 5.07
CA ALA A 240 -18.97 -14.32 5.74
C ALA A 240 -20.44 -13.96 5.74
N GLU A 241 -21.30 -14.96 5.52
CA GLU A 241 -22.75 -14.85 5.61
C GLU A 241 -23.30 -15.70 6.76
N LEU A 242 -24.45 -15.30 7.31
CA LEU A 242 -25.11 -16.07 8.37
C LEU A 242 -25.54 -17.45 7.84
N GLY A 243 -25.11 -18.52 8.53
CA GLY A 243 -25.42 -19.90 8.13
C GLY A 243 -24.46 -20.51 7.13
N MET A 244 -23.38 -19.82 6.80
CA MET A 244 -22.31 -20.33 5.97
C MET A 244 -21.57 -21.46 6.68
N ASP A 245 -21.15 -22.49 5.94
CA ASP A 245 -20.26 -23.53 6.44
C ASP A 245 -18.82 -22.98 6.47
N TYR A 246 -18.24 -22.91 7.65
CA TYR A 246 -16.89 -22.43 7.85
C TYR A 246 -15.84 -23.54 7.79
N GLU A 247 -16.22 -24.81 7.82
CA GLU A 247 -15.27 -25.93 7.77
C GLU A 247 -14.59 -26.04 6.40
N GLU A 248 -15.29 -25.64 5.32
CA GLU A 248 -14.72 -25.62 3.98
C GLU A 248 -13.65 -24.51 3.77
N ILE A 249 -13.62 -23.52 4.67
CA ILE A 249 -12.75 -22.30 4.52
C ILE A 249 -11.54 -22.38 5.47
N ALA A 250 -11.63 -23.16 6.52
CA ALA A 250 -10.59 -23.29 7.54
C ALA A 250 -9.47 -24.26 7.12
#